data_da8f0225083d7474e55c0b0609e4da17
#
_entry.id   da8f0225083d7474e55c0b0609e4da17
#
_cell.length_a   1.000
_cell.length_b   1.000
_cell.length_c   1.000
_cell.angle_alpha   90.00
_cell.angle_beta   90.00
_cell.angle_gamma   90.00
#
_symmetry.space_group_name_H-M   'P 1'
#
loop_
_entity.id
_entity.type
_entity.pdbx_description
1 polymer ?
#
loop_
_entity_poly.entity_id
_entity_poly.type
_entity_poly.pdbx_seq_one_letter_code
_entity_poly.pdbx_strand_id
1 'polypeptide(L)'
;MSQKRLLGYIRVSSKTQNEDRQKNAILKAGVLERDIFIDKKSGKDFHDRPAFKRMMEILQPGDEVVILDLDRLGRNYDEMAVVWREITREKECDIRVINYPMLSTVQEADTLDRKFLGDMIFSLLSYVAQKEREEIKARQREGIISAQAKGKRFGRPPVEKPKNFKEVYQRVKSWEISNVEAQKILSLKPSTYYRFVKEENNNK
;
A
#
# COMPACT_ATOMS: atom_id res chain seq x y z
N MET A 1 -21.91 -10.03 32.98
CA MET A 1 -21.56 -9.05 31.90
C MET A 1 -20.12 -9.33 31.48
N SER A 2 -19.89 -9.73 30.25
CA SER A 2 -18.53 -9.94 29.74
C SER A 2 -17.79 -8.59 29.76
N GLN A 3 -16.58 -8.59 30.31
CA GLN A 3 -15.77 -7.37 30.40
C GLN A 3 -15.38 -7.00 28.96
N LYS A 4 -15.72 -5.79 28.51
CA LYS A 4 -15.38 -5.23 27.21
C LYS A 4 -13.87 -5.28 27.00
N ARG A 5 -13.39 -6.00 25.98
CA ARG A 5 -11.96 -6.07 25.64
C ARG A 5 -11.62 -5.00 24.65
N LEU A 6 -10.43 -4.44 24.78
CA LEU A 6 -9.87 -3.47 23.85
C LEU A 6 -8.79 -4.18 23.01
N LEU A 7 -8.97 -4.22 21.68
CA LEU A 7 -8.00 -4.81 20.76
C LEU A 7 -7.44 -3.72 19.85
N GLY A 8 -6.12 -3.56 19.84
CA GLY A 8 -5.45 -2.54 19.04
C GLY A 8 -5.00 -3.09 17.68
N TYR A 9 -5.19 -2.34 16.61
CA TYR A 9 -4.65 -2.71 15.30
C TYR A 9 -3.71 -1.65 14.72
N ILE A 10 -2.53 -2.10 14.31
CA ILE A 10 -1.47 -1.28 13.73
C ILE A 10 -1.11 -1.81 12.35
N ARG A 11 -0.99 -0.91 11.38
CA ARG A 11 -0.46 -1.23 10.06
C ARG A 11 0.63 -0.24 9.68
N VAL A 12 1.82 -0.75 9.35
CA VAL A 12 2.97 0.05 8.95
C VAL A 12 3.59 -0.45 7.65
N SER A 13 4.08 0.52 6.83
CA SER A 13 4.90 0.25 5.66
C SER A 13 6.36 0.39 6.06
N SER A 14 7.14 -0.53 6.39
CA SER A 14 8.62 -0.59 6.55
C SER A 14 9.37 0.48 7.37
N LYS A 15 8.76 1.50 7.98
CA LYS A 15 9.48 2.51 8.80
C LYS A 15 9.11 2.41 10.28
N THR A 16 10.09 2.11 11.11
CA THR A 16 9.99 1.95 12.56
C THR A 16 9.34 3.14 13.31
N GLN A 17 9.64 4.38 12.92
CA GLN A 17 9.07 5.57 13.58
C GLN A 17 7.54 5.66 13.56
N ASN A 18 6.88 5.14 12.52
CA ASN A 18 5.42 5.15 12.42
C ASN A 18 4.77 4.04 13.27
N GLU A 19 5.47 2.96 13.55
CA GLU A 19 5.00 1.88 14.42
C GLU A 19 4.94 2.34 15.86
N ASP A 20 6.04 2.89 16.39
CA ASP A 20 6.12 3.37 17.79
C ASP A 20 5.08 4.43 18.08
N ARG A 21 4.86 5.37 17.15
CA ARG A 21 3.81 6.39 17.28
C ARG A 21 2.43 5.76 17.42
N GLN A 22 2.09 4.81 16.54
CA GLN A 22 0.78 4.13 16.58
C GLN A 22 0.65 3.30 17.85
N LYS A 23 1.69 2.53 18.21
CA LYS A 23 1.72 1.70 19.42
C LYS A 23 1.51 2.54 20.68
N ASN A 24 2.24 3.65 20.81
CA ASN A 24 2.12 4.55 21.97
C ASN A 24 0.72 5.19 22.07
N ALA A 25 0.10 5.55 20.94
CA ALA A 25 -1.25 6.10 20.94
C ALA A 25 -2.29 5.06 21.38
N ILE A 26 -2.17 3.83 20.91
CA ILE A 26 -3.07 2.71 21.23
C ILE A 26 -2.91 2.29 22.71
N LEU A 27 -1.68 2.23 23.22
CA LEU A 27 -1.42 1.96 24.64
C LEU A 27 -2.03 3.07 25.55
N LYS A 28 -1.89 4.36 25.17
CA LYS A 28 -2.52 5.47 25.86
C LYS A 28 -4.05 5.41 25.84
N ALA A 29 -4.63 4.80 24.83
CA ALA A 29 -6.07 4.56 24.73
C ALA A 29 -6.57 3.41 25.63
N GLY A 30 -5.66 2.74 26.36
CA GLY A 30 -5.97 1.69 27.34
C GLY A 30 -5.88 0.27 26.82
N VAL A 31 -5.42 0.05 25.60
CA VAL A 31 -5.20 -1.29 25.05
C VAL A 31 -3.95 -1.90 25.69
N LEU A 32 -4.03 -3.17 26.12
CA LEU A 32 -2.89 -3.89 26.66
C LEU A 32 -1.93 -4.29 25.52
N GLU A 33 -0.63 -4.30 25.78
CA GLU A 33 0.37 -4.61 24.75
C GLU A 33 0.16 -5.98 24.10
N ARG A 34 -0.28 -6.99 24.85
CA ARG A 34 -0.61 -8.34 24.36
C ARG A 34 -1.80 -8.38 23.40
N ASP A 35 -2.64 -7.36 23.45
CA ASP A 35 -3.87 -7.26 22.63
C ASP A 35 -3.68 -6.32 21.43
N ILE A 36 -2.41 -6.00 21.08
CA ILE A 36 -2.05 -5.21 19.90
C ILE A 36 -1.63 -6.12 18.75
N PHE A 37 -2.31 -5.99 17.62
CA PHE A 37 -2.07 -6.73 16.38
C PHE A 37 -1.35 -5.84 15.37
N ILE A 38 -0.19 -6.30 14.85
CA ILE A 38 0.69 -5.48 14.01
C ILE A 38 0.95 -6.19 12.69
N ASP A 39 0.59 -5.55 11.57
CA ASP A 39 0.97 -5.96 10.23
C ASP A 39 2.05 -5.01 9.66
N LYS A 40 3.23 -5.60 9.31
CA LYS A 40 4.39 -4.90 8.75
C LYS A 40 4.55 -5.32 7.28
N LYS A 41 3.94 -4.59 6.33
CA LYS A 41 4.16 -4.86 4.90
C LYS A 41 3.97 -3.63 4.02
N SER A 42 4.80 -3.56 2.97
CA SER A 42 4.69 -2.56 1.92
C SER A 42 3.46 -2.82 1.02
N GLY A 43 2.85 -1.77 0.64
CA GLY A 43 1.63 -1.49 -0.10
C GLY A 43 1.10 -2.41 -1.22
N LYS A 44 1.67 -3.53 -1.61
CA LYS A 44 1.15 -4.34 -2.73
C LYS A 44 0.21 -5.49 -2.33
N ASP A 45 0.38 -6.06 -1.14
CA ASP A 45 -0.38 -7.23 -0.71
C ASP A 45 -1.33 -6.91 0.44
N PHE A 46 -2.45 -6.26 0.11
CA PHE A 46 -3.51 -5.97 1.08
C PHE A 46 -4.21 -7.25 1.57
N HIS A 47 -4.21 -8.28 0.73
CA HIS A 47 -4.82 -9.57 1.07
C HIS A 47 -4.03 -10.36 2.14
N ASP A 48 -2.77 -10.02 2.38
CA ASP A 48 -1.93 -10.69 3.37
C ASP A 48 -1.77 -9.83 4.63
N ARG A 49 -2.80 -9.84 5.49
CA ARG A 49 -2.88 -9.18 6.79
C ARG A 49 -3.07 -10.23 7.89
N PRO A 50 -2.05 -11.02 8.20
CA PRO A 50 -2.21 -12.15 9.13
C PRO A 50 -2.57 -11.70 10.55
N ALA A 51 -2.03 -10.56 11.02
CA ALA A 51 -2.38 -10.05 12.33
C ALA A 51 -3.83 -9.52 12.37
N PHE A 52 -4.27 -8.82 11.34
CA PHE A 52 -5.67 -8.39 11.22
C PHE A 52 -6.63 -9.57 11.19
N LYS A 53 -6.35 -10.60 10.40
CA LYS A 53 -7.19 -11.80 10.32
C LYS A 53 -7.32 -12.48 11.68
N ARG A 54 -6.19 -12.67 12.40
CA ARG A 54 -6.22 -13.22 13.76
C ARG A 54 -7.04 -12.37 14.72
N MET A 55 -6.92 -11.05 14.65
CA MET A 55 -7.75 -10.14 15.45
C MET A 55 -9.24 -10.37 15.14
N MET A 56 -9.62 -10.40 13.86
CA MET A 56 -11.01 -10.62 13.43
C MET A 56 -11.58 -11.98 13.88
N GLU A 57 -10.75 -13.04 13.92
CA GLU A 57 -11.14 -14.38 14.40
C GLU A 57 -11.48 -14.41 15.88
N ILE A 58 -10.79 -13.60 16.71
CA ILE A 58 -10.97 -13.61 18.16
C ILE A 58 -11.96 -12.55 18.68
N LEU A 59 -12.42 -11.64 17.81
CA LEU A 59 -13.41 -10.63 18.16
C LEU A 59 -14.70 -11.30 18.63
N GLN A 60 -15.24 -10.77 19.74
CA GLN A 60 -16.53 -11.18 20.32
C GLN A 60 -17.47 -9.97 20.42
N PRO A 61 -18.79 -10.18 20.33
CA PRO A 61 -19.77 -9.10 20.50
C PRO A 61 -19.49 -8.26 21.75
N GLY A 62 -19.48 -6.94 21.58
CA GLY A 62 -19.18 -5.98 22.64
C GLY A 62 -17.69 -5.63 22.80
N ASP A 63 -16.76 -6.30 22.11
CA ASP A 63 -15.36 -5.89 22.05
C ASP A 63 -15.21 -4.54 21.32
N GLU A 64 -14.06 -3.91 21.50
CA GLU A 64 -13.73 -2.63 20.89
C GLU A 64 -12.39 -2.70 20.13
N VAL A 65 -12.42 -2.38 18.84
CA VAL A 65 -11.24 -2.27 17.99
C VAL A 65 -10.71 -0.84 18.03
N VAL A 66 -9.48 -0.65 18.47
CA VAL A 66 -8.81 0.66 18.57
C VAL A 66 -7.80 0.82 17.45
N ILE A 67 -7.97 1.86 16.64
CA ILE A 67 -7.07 2.22 15.53
C ILE A 67 -6.68 3.69 15.61
N LEU A 68 -5.53 4.05 15.03
CA LEU A 68 -5.10 5.44 14.98
C LEU A 68 -5.88 6.24 13.93
N ASP A 69 -6.00 5.71 12.71
CA ASP A 69 -6.62 6.34 11.55
C ASP A 69 -7.44 5.31 10.75
N LEU A 70 -8.45 5.78 10.01
CA LEU A 70 -9.31 4.93 9.17
C LEU A 70 -8.57 4.16 8.09
N ASP A 71 -7.47 4.72 7.55
CA ASP A 71 -6.65 4.08 6.52
C ASP A 71 -5.97 2.79 7.01
N ARG A 72 -6.02 2.50 8.32
CA ARG A 72 -5.61 1.21 8.88
C ARG A 72 -6.56 0.09 8.46
N LEU A 73 -7.85 0.38 8.31
CA LEU A 73 -8.86 -0.62 7.93
C LEU A 73 -8.80 -1.00 6.45
N GLY A 74 -8.49 -0.05 5.56
CA GLY A 74 -8.47 -0.29 4.12
C GLY A 74 -7.54 0.68 3.37
N ARG A 75 -7.34 0.46 2.07
CA ARG A 75 -6.59 1.36 1.17
C ARG A 75 -7.47 2.32 0.40
N ASN A 76 -8.69 1.94 0.19
CA ASN A 76 -9.69 2.70 -0.52
C ASN A 76 -11.00 2.67 0.27
N TYR A 77 -11.96 3.45 -0.20
CA TYR A 77 -13.27 3.55 0.43
C TYR A 77 -13.97 2.20 0.57
N ASP A 78 -14.00 1.44 -0.52
CA ASP A 78 -14.77 0.18 -0.57
C ASP A 78 -14.23 -0.84 0.44
N GLU A 79 -12.90 -1.00 0.50
CA GLU A 79 -12.26 -1.89 1.48
C GLU A 79 -12.51 -1.43 2.92
N MET A 80 -12.39 -0.13 3.19
CA MET A 80 -12.66 0.41 4.52
C MET A 80 -14.12 0.21 4.92
N ALA A 81 -15.07 0.42 3.98
CA ALA A 81 -16.48 0.27 4.24
C ALA A 81 -16.88 -1.18 4.50
N VAL A 82 -16.30 -2.13 3.79
CA VAL A 82 -16.50 -3.58 4.04
C VAL A 82 -16.03 -3.94 5.43
N VAL A 83 -14.78 -3.62 5.78
CA VAL A 83 -14.19 -3.94 7.09
C VAL A 83 -14.94 -3.24 8.23
N TRP A 84 -15.31 -1.98 8.05
CA TRP A 84 -16.12 -1.24 9.03
C TRP A 84 -17.44 -1.96 9.32
N ARG A 85 -18.15 -2.36 8.27
CA ARG A 85 -19.42 -3.07 8.39
C ARG A 85 -19.24 -4.45 9.04
N GLU A 86 -18.20 -5.19 8.66
CA GLU A 86 -17.88 -6.49 9.25
C GLU A 86 -17.67 -6.35 10.76
N ILE A 87 -16.88 -5.40 11.23
CA ILE A 87 -16.63 -5.18 12.65
C ILE A 87 -17.92 -4.72 13.37
N THR A 88 -18.62 -3.70 12.83
CA THR A 88 -19.71 -3.04 13.57
C THR A 88 -21.05 -3.73 13.46
N ARG A 89 -21.31 -4.46 12.35
CA ARG A 89 -22.59 -5.10 12.09
C ARG A 89 -22.54 -6.62 12.22
N GLU A 90 -21.50 -7.27 11.69
CA GLU A 90 -21.45 -8.73 11.69
C GLU A 90 -20.85 -9.26 12.99
N LYS A 91 -19.79 -8.59 13.51
CA LYS A 91 -19.16 -8.95 14.78
C LYS A 91 -19.79 -8.26 16.00
N GLU A 92 -20.68 -7.30 15.78
CA GLU A 92 -21.32 -6.50 16.85
C GLU A 92 -20.29 -5.86 17.79
N CYS A 93 -19.14 -5.42 17.24
CA CYS A 93 -18.06 -4.78 17.96
C CYS A 93 -18.05 -3.28 17.72
N ASP A 94 -17.41 -2.57 18.65
CA ASP A 94 -17.20 -1.13 18.50
C ASP A 94 -15.87 -0.83 17.79
N ILE A 95 -15.78 0.36 17.20
CA ILE A 95 -14.54 0.90 16.65
C ILE A 95 -14.25 2.25 17.30
N ARG A 96 -13.03 2.42 17.81
CA ARG A 96 -12.47 3.71 18.25
C ARG A 96 -11.39 4.17 17.30
N VAL A 97 -11.57 5.36 16.71
CA VAL A 97 -10.58 6.01 15.86
C VAL A 97 -9.93 7.16 16.62
N ILE A 98 -8.68 7.00 17.04
CA ILE A 98 -8.01 7.94 17.95
C ILE A 98 -7.93 9.36 17.37
N ASN A 99 -7.54 9.48 16.09
CA ASN A 99 -7.43 10.79 15.43
C ASN A 99 -8.79 11.40 15.03
N TYR A 100 -9.86 10.61 15.06
CA TYR A 100 -11.22 11.05 14.72
C TYR A 100 -12.24 10.52 15.73
N PRO A 101 -12.26 11.06 16.98
CA PRO A 101 -13.14 10.54 18.04
C PRO A 101 -14.63 10.55 17.68
N MET A 102 -15.06 11.48 16.81
CA MET A 102 -16.45 11.56 16.32
C MET A 102 -16.89 10.33 15.50
N LEU A 103 -15.93 9.55 14.98
CA LEU A 103 -16.19 8.29 14.25
C LEU A 103 -16.21 7.09 15.18
N SER A 104 -15.89 7.26 16.45
CA SER A 104 -15.93 6.15 17.41
C SER A 104 -17.37 5.74 17.65
N THR A 105 -17.65 4.43 17.51
CA THR A 105 -18.99 3.88 17.77
C THR A 105 -19.25 3.70 19.27
N VAL A 106 -18.17 3.84 20.06
CA VAL A 106 -18.18 3.69 21.51
C VAL A 106 -18.85 4.87 22.18
N GLN A 107 -20.07 4.73 22.61
CA GLN A 107 -20.70 5.69 23.52
C GLN A 107 -21.80 5.05 24.36
N GLU A 108 -22.04 5.60 25.56
CA GLU A 108 -22.92 5.07 26.61
C GLU A 108 -24.45 5.08 26.30
N ALA A 109 -24.86 5.53 25.14
CA ALA A 109 -26.27 5.52 24.75
C ALA A 109 -26.44 4.79 23.42
N ASP A 110 -27.08 3.64 23.51
CA ASP A 110 -27.46 2.78 22.40
C ASP A 110 -28.66 3.38 21.67
N THR A 111 -28.42 4.37 20.80
CA THR A 111 -29.50 4.92 19.95
C THR A 111 -29.17 4.62 18.49
N LEU A 112 -30.18 4.13 17.77
CA LEU A 112 -30.14 3.88 16.32
C LEU A 112 -29.59 5.06 15.55
N ASP A 113 -29.85 6.27 16.01
CA ASP A 113 -29.42 7.53 15.44
C ASP A 113 -27.89 7.69 15.45
N ARG A 114 -27.18 7.20 16.48
CA ARG A 114 -25.73 7.30 16.58
C ARG A 114 -25.01 6.35 15.62
N LYS A 115 -25.51 5.11 15.48
CA LYS A 115 -24.98 4.18 14.47
C LYS A 115 -25.16 4.74 13.06
N PHE A 116 -26.32 5.34 12.80
CA PHE A 116 -26.59 6.01 11.53
C PHE A 116 -25.66 7.22 11.30
N LEU A 117 -25.50 8.09 12.30
CA LEU A 117 -24.58 9.23 12.21
C LEU A 117 -23.13 8.79 12.02
N GLY A 118 -22.68 7.76 12.73
CA GLY A 118 -21.34 7.18 12.56
C GLY A 118 -21.11 6.67 11.12
N ASP A 119 -22.04 5.91 10.58
CA ASP A 119 -21.99 5.40 9.21
C ASP A 119 -22.01 6.56 8.18
N MET A 120 -22.77 7.61 8.42
CA MET A 120 -22.85 8.77 7.54
C MET A 120 -21.57 9.60 7.57
N ILE A 121 -21.03 9.88 8.74
CA ILE A 121 -19.75 10.60 8.89
C ILE A 121 -18.61 9.77 8.30
N PHE A 122 -18.60 8.46 8.53
CA PHE A 122 -17.64 7.55 7.91
C PHE A 122 -17.70 7.64 6.38
N SER A 123 -18.88 7.56 5.81
CA SER A 123 -19.10 7.64 4.36
C SER A 123 -18.60 8.98 3.79
N LEU A 124 -18.89 10.08 4.48
CA LEU A 124 -18.46 11.42 4.07
C LEU A 124 -16.92 11.56 4.10
N LEU A 125 -16.28 11.17 5.19
CA LEU A 125 -14.82 11.30 5.34
C LEU A 125 -14.08 10.36 4.38
N SER A 126 -14.59 9.17 4.16
CA SER A 126 -14.03 8.24 3.21
C SER A 126 -14.15 8.75 1.77
N TYR A 127 -15.25 9.38 1.42
CA TYR A 127 -15.44 10.06 0.13
C TYR A 127 -14.44 11.21 -0.05
N VAL A 128 -14.26 12.06 0.96
CA VAL A 128 -13.29 13.17 0.92
C VAL A 128 -11.87 12.64 0.72
N ALA A 129 -11.48 11.61 1.49
CA ALA A 129 -10.16 10.99 1.37
C ALA A 129 -9.93 10.36 -0.01
N GLN A 130 -10.94 9.74 -0.60
CA GLN A 130 -10.88 9.17 -1.94
C GLN A 130 -10.71 10.29 -2.98
N LYS A 131 -11.51 11.34 -2.90
CA LYS A 131 -11.43 12.49 -3.82
C LYS A 131 -10.05 13.14 -3.78
N GLU A 132 -9.49 13.37 -2.60
CA GLU A 132 -8.15 13.93 -2.44
C GLU A 132 -7.07 13.06 -3.11
N ARG A 133 -7.14 11.72 -2.96
CA ARG A 133 -6.24 10.80 -3.64
C ARG A 133 -6.35 10.87 -5.17
N GLU A 134 -7.55 11.00 -5.69
CA GLU A 134 -7.78 11.14 -7.13
C GLU A 134 -7.20 12.46 -7.66
N GLU A 135 -7.38 13.56 -6.94
CA GLU A 135 -6.80 14.86 -7.28
C GLU A 135 -5.26 14.84 -7.25
N ILE A 136 -4.65 14.16 -6.26
CA ILE A 136 -3.19 13.99 -6.20
C ILE A 136 -2.71 13.20 -7.42
N LYS A 137 -3.38 12.09 -7.77
CA LYS A 137 -3.04 11.29 -8.96
C LYS A 137 -3.20 12.07 -10.26
N ALA A 138 -4.25 12.88 -10.38
CA ALA A 138 -4.47 13.74 -11.53
C ALA A 138 -3.33 14.75 -11.68
N ARG A 139 -3.01 15.50 -10.61
CA ARG A 139 -1.89 16.44 -10.58
C ARG A 139 -0.54 15.79 -10.89
N GLN A 140 -0.28 14.59 -10.39
CA GLN A 140 0.93 13.84 -10.73
C GLN A 140 0.99 13.48 -12.21
N ARG A 141 -0.13 13.02 -12.80
CA ARG A 141 -0.22 12.68 -14.22
C ARG A 141 0.05 13.89 -15.10
N GLU A 142 -0.58 15.03 -14.80
CA GLU A 142 -0.35 16.30 -15.49
C GLU A 142 1.11 16.74 -15.38
N GLY A 143 1.71 16.64 -14.19
CA GLY A 143 3.12 16.95 -13.97
C GLY A 143 4.06 16.05 -14.78
N ILE A 144 3.76 14.74 -14.89
CA ILE A 144 4.53 13.81 -15.72
C ILE A 144 4.41 14.17 -17.20
N ILE A 145 3.20 14.44 -17.71
CA ILE A 145 2.96 14.84 -19.10
C ILE A 145 3.72 16.13 -19.43
N SER A 146 3.61 17.14 -18.57
CA SER A 146 4.34 18.41 -18.74
C SER A 146 5.86 18.22 -18.75
N ALA A 147 6.39 17.38 -17.88
CA ALA A 147 7.82 17.09 -17.82
C ALA A 147 8.29 16.29 -19.04
N GLN A 148 7.48 15.35 -19.55
CA GLN A 148 7.74 14.59 -20.78
C GLN A 148 7.75 15.52 -22.00
N ALA A 149 6.83 16.48 -22.09
CA ALA A 149 6.81 17.50 -23.14
C ALA A 149 8.07 18.37 -23.14
N LYS A 150 8.70 18.58 -21.97
CA LYS A 150 10.00 19.25 -21.80
C LYS A 150 11.22 18.32 -22.01
N GLY A 151 10.99 17.11 -22.55
CA GLY A 151 12.08 16.14 -22.84
C GLY A 151 12.57 15.34 -21.63
N LYS A 152 11.96 15.47 -20.44
CA LYS A 152 12.37 14.70 -19.27
C LYS A 152 11.89 13.26 -19.40
N ARG A 153 12.81 12.33 -19.35
CA ARG A 153 12.50 10.89 -19.35
C ARG A 153 12.24 10.39 -17.91
N PHE A 154 11.23 9.57 -17.79
CA PHE A 154 10.88 8.85 -16.55
C PHE A 154 11.16 7.36 -16.70
N GLY A 155 11.37 6.68 -15.61
CA GLY A 155 11.65 5.25 -15.56
C GLY A 155 13.13 4.94 -15.37
N ARG A 156 13.47 3.65 -15.52
CA ARG A 156 14.87 3.21 -15.39
C ARG A 156 15.71 3.77 -16.55
N PRO A 157 16.89 4.33 -16.27
CA PRO A 157 17.81 4.76 -17.34
C PRO A 157 18.06 3.63 -18.34
N PRO A 158 18.08 3.93 -19.65
CA PRO A 158 18.41 2.94 -20.64
C PRO A 158 19.83 2.41 -20.40
N VAL A 159 20.03 1.12 -20.61
CA VAL A 159 21.35 0.51 -20.59
C VAL A 159 22.15 1.10 -21.75
N GLU A 160 23.31 1.69 -21.45
CA GLU A 160 24.23 2.22 -22.45
C GLU A 160 24.85 1.10 -23.29
N LYS A 161 25.09 1.39 -24.57
CA LYS A 161 25.74 0.47 -25.47
C LYS A 161 27.22 0.34 -25.09
N PRO A 162 27.75 -0.86 -24.81
CA PRO A 162 29.15 -1.03 -24.47
C PRO A 162 30.07 -0.54 -25.59
N LYS A 163 31.20 0.09 -25.26
CA LYS A 163 32.14 0.66 -26.23
C LYS A 163 32.66 -0.40 -27.20
N ASN A 164 32.88 -1.63 -26.72
CA ASN A 164 33.37 -2.77 -27.50
C ASN A 164 32.23 -3.53 -28.22
N PHE A 165 31.01 -3.02 -28.23
CA PHE A 165 29.88 -3.72 -28.84
C PHE A 165 30.11 -3.99 -30.33
N LYS A 166 30.59 -3.02 -31.10
CA LYS A 166 30.82 -3.15 -32.54
C LYS A 166 31.88 -4.22 -32.85
N GLU A 167 32.97 -4.25 -32.11
CA GLU A 167 34.04 -5.23 -32.25
C GLU A 167 33.51 -6.66 -31.99
N VAL A 168 32.86 -6.85 -30.85
CA VAL A 168 32.29 -8.15 -30.49
C VAL A 168 31.23 -8.60 -31.51
N TYR A 169 30.39 -7.67 -32.00
CA TYR A 169 29.40 -7.98 -33.02
C TYR A 169 29.96 -8.33 -34.38
N GLN A 170 31.14 -7.76 -34.79
CA GLN A 170 31.85 -8.17 -36.00
C GLN A 170 32.34 -9.63 -35.89
N ARG A 171 32.84 -10.06 -34.72
CA ARG A 171 33.24 -11.44 -34.47
C ARG A 171 32.05 -12.42 -34.55
N VAL A 172 30.82 -11.97 -34.22
CA VAL A 172 29.61 -12.77 -34.47
C VAL A 172 29.33 -12.87 -35.96
N LYS A 173 29.47 -11.77 -36.72
CA LYS A 173 29.25 -11.79 -38.18
C LYS A 173 30.26 -12.62 -38.96
N SER A 174 31.52 -12.68 -38.49
CA SER A 174 32.57 -13.56 -39.05
C SER A 174 32.46 -15.02 -38.61
N TRP A 175 31.43 -15.36 -37.83
CA TRP A 175 31.17 -16.73 -37.29
C TRP A 175 32.27 -17.20 -36.31
N GLU A 176 33.10 -16.27 -35.77
CA GLU A 176 34.12 -16.57 -34.81
C GLU A 176 33.55 -16.91 -33.42
N ILE A 177 32.46 -16.23 -33.03
CA ILE A 177 31.78 -16.46 -31.77
C ILE A 177 30.24 -16.50 -31.98
N SER A 178 29.53 -17.20 -31.10
CA SER A 178 28.07 -17.26 -31.09
C SER A 178 27.45 -16.00 -30.47
N ASN A 179 26.17 -15.73 -30.76
CA ASN A 179 25.41 -14.66 -30.10
C ASN A 179 25.36 -14.84 -28.59
N VAL A 180 25.32 -16.08 -28.08
CA VAL A 180 25.32 -16.38 -26.65
C VAL A 180 26.64 -15.98 -25.98
N GLU A 181 27.75 -16.28 -26.65
CA GLU A 181 29.09 -15.87 -26.18
C GLU A 181 29.25 -14.35 -26.21
N ALA A 182 28.78 -13.68 -27.26
CA ALA A 182 28.80 -12.23 -27.35
C ALA A 182 28.01 -11.57 -26.20
N GLN A 183 26.83 -12.12 -25.83
CA GLN A 183 26.06 -11.64 -24.68
C GLN A 183 26.82 -11.77 -23.36
N LYS A 184 27.57 -12.87 -23.17
CA LYS A 184 28.41 -13.08 -21.99
C LYS A 184 29.57 -12.08 -21.94
N ILE A 185 30.32 -11.94 -23.07
CA ILE A 185 31.43 -11.00 -23.17
C ILE A 185 30.99 -9.57 -22.88
N LEU A 186 29.82 -9.17 -23.38
CA LEU A 186 29.29 -7.82 -23.21
C LEU A 186 28.52 -7.64 -21.88
N SER A 187 28.34 -8.71 -21.10
CA SER A 187 27.54 -8.72 -19.86
C SER A 187 26.12 -8.17 -20.06
N LEU A 188 25.52 -8.47 -21.23
CA LEU A 188 24.19 -7.98 -21.61
C LEU A 188 23.14 -9.09 -21.50
N LYS A 189 21.94 -8.70 -21.05
CA LYS A 189 20.76 -9.59 -21.16
C LYS A 189 20.37 -9.77 -22.63
N PRO A 190 19.83 -10.94 -23.03
CA PRO A 190 19.45 -11.20 -24.41
C PRO A 190 18.60 -10.10 -25.06
N SER A 191 17.57 -9.61 -24.39
CA SER A 191 16.70 -8.56 -24.90
C SER A 191 17.45 -7.25 -25.21
N THR A 192 18.42 -6.87 -24.35
CA THR A 192 19.23 -5.67 -24.55
C THR A 192 20.25 -5.86 -25.68
N TYR A 193 20.85 -7.04 -25.77
CA TYR A 193 21.78 -7.39 -26.83
C TYR A 193 21.10 -7.31 -28.21
N TYR A 194 19.97 -7.98 -28.40
CA TYR A 194 19.25 -7.96 -29.68
C TYR A 194 18.68 -6.58 -30.05
N ARG A 195 18.35 -5.74 -29.06
CA ARG A 195 18.02 -4.34 -29.32
C ARG A 195 19.21 -3.62 -29.96
N PHE A 196 20.42 -3.74 -29.41
CA PHE A 196 21.62 -3.11 -29.98
C PHE A 196 22.01 -3.69 -31.34
N VAL A 197 21.82 -4.98 -31.56
CA VAL A 197 21.98 -5.62 -32.88
C VAL A 197 21.04 -5.00 -33.91
N LYS A 198 19.78 -4.79 -33.55
CA LYS A 198 18.79 -4.15 -34.43
C LYS A 198 19.16 -2.69 -34.75
N GLU A 199 19.61 -1.95 -33.76
CA GLU A 199 20.09 -0.56 -33.94
C GLU A 199 21.31 -0.51 -34.88
N GLU A 200 22.25 -1.46 -34.76
CA GLU A 200 23.44 -1.51 -35.60
C GLU A 200 23.15 -1.90 -37.04
N ASN A 201 22.13 -2.72 -37.27
CA ASN A 201 21.69 -3.10 -38.61
C ASN A 201 20.86 -2.02 -39.30
N ASN A 202 20.15 -1.19 -38.54
CA ASN A 202 19.34 -0.08 -39.08
C ASN A 202 20.17 1.19 -39.38
N ASN A 203 21.40 1.28 -38.88
CA ASN A 203 22.34 2.39 -39.12
C ASN A 203 23.28 2.16 -40.32
N LYS A 204 22.96 1.19 -41.19
CA LYS A 204 23.58 0.95 -42.48
C LYS A 204 22.65 1.40 -43.59
#